data_c7222319e2ed693477e0b483810301a7
#
_entry.id   c7222319e2ed693477e0b483810301a7
#
_cell.length_a   1.000
_cell.length_b   1.000
_cell.length_c   1.000
_cell.angle_alpha   90.00
_cell.angle_beta   90.00
_cell.angle_gamma   90.00
#
_symmetry.space_group_name_H-M   'P 1'
#
loop_
_entity.id
_entity.type
_entity.pdbx_description
1 polymer ?
#
loop_
_entity_poly.entity_id
_entity_poly.type
_entity_poly.pdbx_seq_one_letter_code
_entity_poly.pdbx_strand_id
1 'polypeptide(L)'
;SHFIIISPEYNGSFPGVLKMLFDTSRSHEIWFHKKALLTGVATGRAGNLRGMDHLADVLNYVKITVHPNKLPISAVNSVVNSDGKIIDNNTLKAINQQLDEFILWASLQTQPSNH
;
A
#
# COMPACT_ATOMS: atom_id res chain seq x y z
N SER A 1 9.36 9.92 -8.02
CA SER A 1 8.70 9.79 -6.73
C SER A 1 7.93 8.49 -6.62
N HIS A 2 7.86 8.00 -5.43
CA HIS A 2 7.17 6.75 -5.14
C HIS A 2 6.28 6.92 -3.92
N PHE A 3 5.33 6.01 -3.72
CA PHE A 3 4.34 6.14 -2.68
C PHE A 3 4.30 4.90 -1.80
N ILE A 4 4.08 5.12 -0.53
CA ILE A 4 3.68 4.07 0.40
C ILE A 4 2.28 4.43 0.86
N ILE A 5 1.34 3.52 0.64
CA ILE A 5 -0.05 3.74 1.02
C ILE A 5 -0.40 2.73 2.10
N ILE A 6 -0.78 3.23 3.26
CA ILE A 6 -1.25 2.43 4.38
C ILE A 6 -2.75 2.66 4.47
N SER A 7 -3.52 1.60 4.23
CA SER A 7 -4.97 1.73 4.11
C SER A 7 -5.71 0.88 5.14
N PRO A 8 -6.62 1.48 5.90
CA PRO A 8 -7.54 0.68 6.71
C PRO A 8 -8.60 0.03 5.84
N GLU A 9 -9.32 -0.93 6.42
CA GLU A 9 -10.46 -1.55 5.78
C GLU A 9 -11.74 -0.79 6.13
N TYR A 10 -12.51 -0.43 5.11
CA TYR A 10 -13.82 0.17 5.26
C TYR A 10 -14.82 -0.67 4.46
N ASN A 11 -15.70 -1.37 5.18
CA ASN A 11 -16.74 -2.21 4.55
C ASN A 11 -16.17 -3.18 3.50
N GLY A 12 -15.10 -3.85 3.85
CA GLY A 12 -14.49 -4.86 2.99
C GLY A 12 -13.60 -4.32 1.88
N SER A 13 -13.29 -3.03 1.88
CA SER A 13 -12.48 -2.41 0.85
C SER A 13 -11.63 -1.28 1.42
N PHE A 14 -11.00 -0.50 0.55
CA PHE A 14 -10.29 0.71 0.98
C PHE A 14 -11.26 1.88 1.15
N PRO A 15 -10.87 2.94 1.89
CA PRO A 15 -11.78 4.06 2.15
C PRO A 15 -12.18 4.82 0.89
N GLY A 16 -13.44 5.26 0.84
CA GLY A 16 -13.96 6.04 -0.29
C GLY A 16 -13.22 7.35 -0.53
N VAL A 17 -12.70 7.97 0.53
CA VAL A 17 -11.91 9.21 0.41
C VAL A 17 -10.64 8.98 -0.41
N LEU A 18 -10.05 7.79 -0.31
CA LEU A 18 -8.87 7.44 -1.09
C LEU A 18 -9.23 7.31 -2.58
N LYS A 19 -10.36 6.70 -2.89
CA LYS A 19 -10.87 6.64 -4.28
C LYS A 19 -11.11 8.04 -4.82
N MET A 20 -11.71 8.90 -4.00
CA MET A 20 -11.96 10.30 -4.38
C MET A 20 -10.66 11.02 -4.69
N LEU A 21 -9.59 10.77 -3.93
CA LEU A 21 -8.30 11.39 -4.18
C LEU A 21 -7.82 11.07 -5.61
N PHE A 22 -7.90 9.83 -6.03
CA PHE A 22 -7.49 9.44 -7.38
C PHE A 22 -8.45 9.97 -8.44
N ASP A 23 -9.75 9.97 -8.17
CA ASP A 23 -10.76 10.40 -9.13
C ASP A 23 -10.70 11.91 -9.41
N THR A 24 -10.29 12.70 -8.43
CA THR A 24 -10.21 14.16 -8.55
C THR A 24 -8.83 14.67 -8.93
N SER A 25 -7.83 13.80 -8.93
CA SER A 25 -6.45 14.16 -9.28
C SER A 25 -6.24 14.19 -10.78
N ARG A 26 -5.25 14.96 -11.20
CA ARG A 26 -4.76 14.91 -12.57
C ARG A 26 -3.81 13.73 -12.70
N SER A 27 -4.35 12.56 -12.97
CA SER A 27 -3.61 11.30 -12.94
C SER A 27 -2.38 11.30 -13.83
N HIS A 28 -2.51 11.85 -15.04
CA HIS A 28 -1.41 11.92 -15.99
C HIS A 28 -0.20 12.69 -15.43
N GLU A 29 -0.45 13.76 -14.67
CA GLU A 29 0.62 14.60 -14.13
C GLU A 29 1.19 14.04 -12.82
N ILE A 30 0.36 13.41 -12.01
CA ILE A 30 0.70 13.06 -10.63
C ILE A 30 1.10 11.60 -10.50
N TRP A 31 0.33 10.69 -11.10
CA TRP A 31 0.41 9.26 -10.79
C TRP A 31 1.12 8.42 -11.84
N PHE A 32 1.05 8.81 -13.11
CA PHE A 32 1.55 7.97 -14.19
C PHE A 32 3.02 7.60 -14.00
N HIS A 33 3.30 6.29 -14.15
CA HIS A 33 4.64 5.70 -14.13
C HIS A 33 5.36 5.77 -12.77
N LYS A 34 4.61 5.96 -11.71
CA LYS A 34 5.15 5.90 -10.35
C LYS A 34 5.02 4.50 -9.78
N LYS A 35 5.69 4.26 -8.66
CA LYS A 35 5.70 2.97 -7.98
C LYS A 35 5.06 3.13 -6.61
N ALA A 36 4.33 2.10 -6.17
CA ALA A 36 3.66 2.14 -4.88
C ALA A 36 3.82 0.84 -4.10
N LEU A 37 3.88 0.99 -2.78
CA LEU A 37 3.85 -0.10 -1.82
C LEU A 37 2.54 0.00 -1.04
N LEU A 38 1.86 -1.12 -0.85
CA LEU A 38 0.60 -1.16 -0.12
C LEU A 38 0.74 -1.93 1.19
N THR A 39 0.27 -1.34 2.26
CA THR A 39 0.13 -1.99 3.56
C THR A 39 -1.31 -1.83 4.01
N GLY A 40 -1.97 -2.94 4.28
CA GLY A 40 -3.34 -2.96 4.77
C GLY A 40 -3.37 -3.09 6.27
N VAL A 41 -4.35 -2.46 6.89
CA VAL A 41 -4.56 -2.52 8.35
C VAL A 41 -6.01 -2.82 8.61
N ALA A 42 -6.27 -3.76 9.51
CA ALA A 42 -7.63 -4.09 9.92
C ALA A 42 -7.67 -4.63 11.34
N THR A 43 -8.82 -4.49 11.98
CA THR A 43 -9.06 -5.12 13.29
C THR A 43 -9.38 -6.59 13.16
N GLY A 44 -9.84 -7.03 11.98
CA GLY A 44 -10.17 -8.42 11.68
C GLY A 44 -9.00 -9.23 11.15
N ARG A 45 -9.31 -10.41 10.62
CA ARG A 45 -8.31 -11.42 10.26
C ARG A 45 -7.53 -11.12 8.99
N ALA A 46 -8.18 -10.52 8.02
CA ALA A 46 -7.60 -10.43 6.68
C ALA A 46 -6.68 -9.24 6.47
N GLY A 47 -6.58 -8.32 7.47
CA GLY A 47 -5.64 -7.21 7.37
C GLY A 47 -5.87 -6.29 6.18
N ASN A 48 -7.12 -6.19 5.73
CA ASN A 48 -7.51 -5.41 4.55
C ASN A 48 -6.92 -5.96 3.23
N LEU A 49 -6.71 -7.24 3.14
CA LEU A 49 -6.18 -7.83 1.90
C LEU A 49 -7.09 -7.55 0.70
N ARG A 50 -8.40 -7.70 0.88
CA ARG A 50 -9.36 -7.39 -0.19
C ARG A 50 -9.31 -5.93 -0.62
N GLY A 51 -9.24 -5.02 0.35
CA GLY A 51 -9.15 -3.59 0.05
C GLY A 51 -7.87 -3.24 -0.69
N MET A 52 -6.75 -3.89 -0.34
CA MET A 52 -5.50 -3.68 -1.07
C MET A 52 -5.60 -4.18 -2.51
N ASP A 53 -6.28 -5.31 -2.74
CA ASP A 53 -6.47 -5.80 -4.11
C ASP A 53 -7.36 -4.88 -4.93
N HIS A 54 -8.44 -4.35 -4.34
CA HIS A 54 -9.27 -3.35 -5.00
C HIS A 54 -8.46 -2.07 -5.31
N LEU A 55 -7.66 -1.64 -4.36
CA LEU A 55 -6.83 -0.46 -4.53
C LEU A 55 -5.77 -0.66 -5.61
N ALA A 56 -5.14 -1.83 -5.65
CA ALA A 56 -4.15 -2.15 -6.67
C ALA A 56 -4.75 -2.04 -8.08
N ASP A 57 -5.99 -2.47 -8.26
CA ASP A 57 -6.66 -2.35 -9.55
C ASP A 57 -6.83 -0.89 -9.96
N VAL A 58 -7.23 -0.03 -9.02
CA VAL A 58 -7.36 1.41 -9.27
C VAL A 58 -6.02 2.04 -9.61
N LEU A 59 -4.97 1.69 -8.84
CA LEU A 59 -3.63 2.22 -9.05
C LEU A 59 -3.08 1.81 -10.41
N ASN A 60 -3.30 0.56 -10.80
CA ASN A 60 -2.85 0.08 -12.10
C ASN A 60 -3.55 0.82 -13.25
N TYR A 61 -4.82 1.16 -13.07
CA TYR A 61 -5.55 1.93 -14.08
C TYR A 61 -4.93 3.31 -14.28
N VAL A 62 -4.46 3.96 -13.22
CA VAL A 62 -3.78 5.26 -13.33
C VAL A 62 -2.27 5.09 -13.57
N LYS A 63 -1.85 3.92 -14.03
CA LYS A 63 -0.49 3.59 -14.48
C LYS A 63 0.56 3.69 -13.37
N ILE A 64 0.16 3.37 -12.15
CA ILE A 64 1.08 3.14 -11.04
C ILE A 64 1.41 1.66 -11.00
N THR A 65 2.69 1.33 -10.87
CA THR A 65 3.12 -0.05 -10.68
C THR A 65 3.13 -0.37 -9.19
N VAL A 66 2.34 -1.35 -8.79
CA VAL A 66 2.22 -1.76 -7.39
C VAL A 66 3.20 -2.89 -7.09
N HIS A 67 3.97 -2.74 -6.01
CA HIS A 67 4.87 -3.80 -5.57
C HIS A 67 4.05 -5.04 -5.17
N PRO A 68 4.48 -6.24 -5.58
CA PRO A 68 3.68 -7.45 -5.32
C PRO A 68 3.60 -7.86 -3.86
N ASN A 69 4.52 -7.42 -3.01
CA ASN A 69 4.45 -7.70 -1.58
C ASN A 69 3.49 -6.73 -0.89
N LYS A 70 2.20 -7.02 -0.98
CA LYS A 70 1.17 -6.28 -0.25
C LYS A 70 1.07 -6.90 1.14
N LEU A 71 1.29 -6.10 2.18
CA LEU A 71 1.37 -6.59 3.55
C LEU A 71 0.05 -6.35 4.30
N PRO A 72 -0.72 -7.40 4.62
CA PRO A 72 -1.88 -7.25 5.48
C PRO A 72 -1.48 -7.30 6.95
N ILE A 73 -1.88 -6.30 7.72
CA ILE A 73 -1.73 -6.30 9.18
C ILE A 73 -3.09 -6.56 9.78
N SER A 74 -3.32 -7.79 10.21
CA SER A 74 -4.57 -8.22 10.83
C SER A 74 -4.55 -8.00 12.33
N ALA A 75 -5.73 -7.95 12.92
CA ALA A 75 -5.89 -7.83 14.37
C ALA A 75 -5.00 -6.71 14.95
N VAL A 76 -5.06 -5.54 14.35
CA VAL A 76 -4.12 -4.44 14.64
C VAL A 76 -4.12 -4.06 16.12
N ASN A 77 -5.25 -4.22 16.81
CA ASN A 77 -5.33 -3.90 18.23
C ASN A 77 -4.45 -4.79 19.11
N SER A 78 -4.07 -5.97 18.63
CA SER A 78 -3.13 -6.85 19.33
C SER A 78 -1.69 -6.63 18.91
N VAL A 79 -1.45 -5.85 17.89
CA VAL A 79 -0.12 -5.59 17.31
C VAL A 79 0.49 -4.33 17.88
N VAL A 80 -0.32 -3.35 18.25
CA VAL A 80 0.15 -2.07 18.78
C VAL A 80 -0.27 -1.92 20.25
N ASN A 81 0.53 -1.17 21.01
CA ASN A 81 0.21 -0.84 22.40
C ASN A 81 -0.55 0.50 22.50
N SER A 82 -0.86 0.92 23.73
CA SER A 82 -1.58 2.18 23.98
C SER A 82 -0.82 3.42 23.52
N ASP A 83 0.50 3.32 23.37
CA ASP A 83 1.33 4.44 22.89
C ASP A 83 1.44 4.44 21.36
N GLY A 84 0.79 3.52 20.69
CA GLY A 84 0.83 3.41 19.24
C GLY A 84 2.09 2.72 18.70
N LYS A 85 2.86 2.06 19.56
CA LYS A 85 4.05 1.33 19.13
C LYS A 85 3.70 -0.10 18.73
N ILE A 86 4.37 -0.59 17.71
CA ILE A 86 4.24 -1.98 17.30
C ILE A 86 4.99 -2.86 18.30
N ILE A 87 4.26 -3.76 18.95
CA ILE A 87 4.80 -4.65 19.98
C ILE A 87 4.94 -6.10 19.51
N ASP A 88 4.38 -6.43 18.36
CA ASP A 88 4.50 -7.77 17.77
C ASP A 88 5.76 -7.84 16.91
N ASN A 89 6.73 -8.65 17.35
CA ASN A 89 8.01 -8.75 16.66
C ASN A 89 7.89 -9.30 15.25
N ASN A 90 6.99 -10.24 15.01
CA ASN A 90 6.79 -10.80 13.69
C ASN A 90 6.24 -9.77 12.70
N THR A 91 5.32 -8.94 13.17
CA THR A 91 4.78 -7.84 12.36
C THR A 91 5.85 -6.81 12.04
N LEU A 92 6.65 -6.42 13.02
CA LEU A 92 7.73 -5.46 12.82
C LEU A 92 8.74 -5.99 11.80
N LYS A 93 9.09 -7.27 11.90
CA LYS A 93 10.00 -7.92 10.97
C LYS A 93 9.43 -7.93 9.55
N ALA A 94 8.13 -8.23 9.40
CA ALA A 94 7.47 -8.25 8.11
C ALA A 94 7.44 -6.84 7.47
N ILE A 95 7.17 -5.81 8.28
CA ILE A 95 7.19 -4.42 7.81
C ILE A 95 8.58 -4.05 7.32
N ASN A 96 9.62 -4.34 8.10
CA ASN A 96 10.99 -4.00 7.72
C ASN A 96 11.42 -4.74 6.45
N GLN A 97 11.05 -6.01 6.32
CA GLN A 97 11.34 -6.76 5.11
C GLN A 97 10.63 -6.17 3.89
N GLN A 98 9.37 -5.80 4.05
CA GLN A 98 8.60 -5.18 2.97
C GLN A 98 9.23 -3.87 2.52
N LEU A 99 9.63 -3.03 3.47
CA LEU A 99 10.27 -1.75 3.18
C LEU A 99 11.61 -1.93 2.47
N ASP A 100 12.44 -2.86 2.92
CA ASP A 100 13.73 -3.12 2.30
C ASP A 100 13.56 -3.60 0.86
N GLU A 101 12.62 -4.50 0.63
CA GLU A 101 12.30 -4.98 -0.72
C GLU A 101 11.81 -3.85 -1.61
N PHE A 102 10.94 -3.00 -1.08
CA PHE A 102 10.39 -1.89 -1.85
C PHE A 102 11.45 -0.85 -2.22
N ILE A 103 12.31 -0.50 -1.27
CA ILE A 103 13.37 0.49 -1.50
C ILE A 103 14.30 0.00 -2.60
N LEU A 104 14.72 -1.26 -2.55
CA LEU A 104 15.57 -1.83 -3.59
C LEU A 104 14.87 -1.85 -4.94
N TRP A 105 13.63 -2.32 -4.98
CA TRP A 105 12.84 -2.40 -6.21
C TRP A 105 12.56 -1.03 -6.81
N ALA A 106 12.23 -0.05 -5.96
CA ALA A 106 11.92 1.30 -6.42
C ALA A 106 13.15 2.03 -6.95
N SER A 107 14.34 1.66 -6.47
CA SER A 107 15.60 2.27 -6.93
C SER A 107 16.06 1.74 -8.28
N LEU A 108 15.50 0.62 -8.76
CA LEU A 108 15.85 0.10 -10.06
C LEU A 108 15.36 1.06 -11.14
N GLN A 109 16.22 1.38 -12.08
CA GLN A 109 15.81 2.22 -13.19
C GLN A 109 14.79 1.49 -14.05
N THR A 110 13.65 2.14 -14.24
CA THR A 110 12.77 1.72 -15.30
C THR A 110 13.46 2.01 -16.62
N GLN A 111 13.36 1.07 -17.57
CA GLN A 111 13.83 1.29 -18.91
C GLN A 111 13.26 2.63 -19.43
N PRO A 112 14.09 3.49 -19.99
CA PRO A 112 13.57 4.68 -20.64
C PRO A 112 12.53 4.25 -21.66
N SER A 113 11.39 4.90 -21.61
CA SER A 113 10.34 4.63 -22.57
C SER A 113 10.81 5.11 -23.93
N ASN A 114 11.31 4.20 -24.74
CA ASN A 114 11.66 4.49 -26.12
C ASN A 114 10.47 4.30 -27.05
N HIS A 115 9.36 4.20 -26.43
CA HIS A 115 8.18 3.79 -27.16
C HIS A 115 7.08 4.77 -26.92
#